data_c979ac18eeadcd112add46a2dde6ff5c
#
_entry.id   c979ac18eeadcd112add46a2dde6ff5c
#
_cell.length_a   1.000
_cell.length_b   1.000
_cell.length_c   1.000
_cell.angle_alpha   90.00
_cell.angle_beta   90.00
_cell.angle_gamma   90.00
#
_symmetry.space_group_name_H-M   'P 1'
#
loop_
_entity.id
_entity.type
_entity.pdbx_description
1 polymer ?
#
loop_
_entity_poly.entity_id
_entity_poly.type
_entity_poly.pdbx_seq_one_letter_code
_entity_poly.pdbx_strand_id
1 'polypeptide(L)'
;MSDFRVMTLEEVVMSILRTNPVVYKLQMDKFGFISVNELLNAVAETYDKSLTKKKLLDLFKNTFKDKVELSEDKRFVRATALHERQLEVGIKKEVPSVMLLYCAINKDSVEKVTSTGLVADKNFVRVVTTVDGALDLYGADDTLPAICVINRKELTSAGFEFYFIDGYEWLIEAIPPEYITIALPESKDDVKELIQQCSAVSHYLKEA
;
A
#
# COMPACT_ATOMS: atom_id res chain seq x y z
N MET A 1 -4.81 -35.86 5.80
CA MET A 1 -4.03 -35.31 6.93
C MET A 1 -3.10 -34.28 6.33
N SER A 2 -3.39 -32.99 6.50
CA SER A 2 -2.51 -31.94 6.04
C SER A 2 -1.36 -31.83 7.04
N ASP A 3 -0.14 -32.16 6.59
CA ASP A 3 1.07 -31.91 7.36
C ASP A 3 1.19 -30.41 7.63
N PHE A 4 0.89 -30.01 8.86
CA PHE A 4 1.22 -28.67 9.34
C PHE A 4 2.75 -28.57 9.47
N ARG A 5 3.41 -28.12 8.43
CA ARG A 5 4.84 -27.84 8.48
C ARG A 5 5.07 -26.64 9.41
N VAL A 6 5.76 -26.87 10.51
CA VAL A 6 6.19 -25.81 11.42
C VAL A 6 7.22 -24.94 10.68
N MET A 7 6.94 -23.66 10.53
CA MET A 7 7.87 -22.71 9.91
C MET A 7 9.13 -22.57 10.77
N THR A 8 10.28 -22.51 10.12
CA THR A 8 11.55 -22.20 10.80
C THR A 8 11.63 -20.73 11.16
N LEU A 9 12.50 -20.36 12.09
CA LEU A 9 12.73 -18.94 12.44
C LEU A 9 13.11 -18.11 11.20
N GLU A 10 13.90 -18.68 10.31
CA GLU A 10 14.27 -18.05 9.04
C GLU A 10 13.04 -17.77 8.16
N GLU A 11 12.17 -18.75 7.99
CA GLU A 11 10.95 -18.62 7.20
C GLU A 11 10.01 -17.56 7.80
N VAL A 12 9.87 -17.52 9.13
CA VAL A 12 9.05 -16.51 9.82
C VAL A 12 9.62 -15.10 9.61
N VAL A 13 10.91 -14.89 9.88
CA VAL A 13 11.56 -13.58 9.71
C VAL A 13 11.48 -13.12 8.25
N MET A 14 11.76 -14.01 7.30
CA MET A 14 11.71 -13.66 5.88
C MET A 14 10.28 -13.46 5.37
N SER A 15 9.30 -14.19 5.90
CA SER A 15 7.89 -13.95 5.61
C SER A 15 7.46 -12.55 6.07
N ILE A 16 7.83 -12.17 7.30
CA ILE A 16 7.53 -10.84 7.84
C ILE A 16 8.19 -9.75 6.97
N LEU A 17 9.49 -9.90 6.67
CA LEU A 17 10.23 -8.88 5.93
C LEU A 17 9.84 -8.80 4.45
N ARG A 18 9.45 -9.90 3.81
CA ARG A 18 9.23 -9.98 2.35
C ARG A 18 7.78 -9.89 1.92
N THR A 19 6.87 -10.49 2.69
CA THR A 19 5.54 -10.80 2.15
C THR A 19 4.43 -9.97 2.79
N ASN A 20 4.44 -9.81 4.11
CA ASN A 20 3.28 -9.24 4.81
C ASN A 20 3.63 -8.57 6.15
N PRO A 21 4.40 -7.46 6.17
CA PRO A 21 4.64 -6.74 7.42
C PRO A 21 3.33 -6.26 8.06
N VAL A 22 2.32 -5.94 7.25
CA VAL A 22 1.01 -5.46 7.71
C VAL A 22 0.24 -6.51 8.52
N VAL A 23 0.33 -7.81 8.16
CA VAL A 23 -0.28 -8.90 8.93
C VAL A 23 0.26 -8.96 10.36
N TYR A 24 1.52 -8.58 10.52
CA TYR A 24 2.19 -8.50 11.83
C TYR A 24 2.14 -7.09 12.44
N LYS A 25 1.29 -6.20 11.90
CA LYS A 25 1.14 -4.80 12.34
C LYS A 25 2.45 -4.00 12.32
N LEU A 26 3.38 -4.37 11.45
CA LEU A 26 4.67 -3.70 11.31
C LEU A 26 4.59 -2.60 10.25
N GLN A 27 5.27 -1.49 10.52
CA GLN A 27 5.42 -0.39 9.58
C GLN A 27 6.76 -0.49 8.87
N MET A 28 6.71 -0.44 7.54
CA MET A 28 7.88 -0.41 6.67
C MET A 28 8.06 1.02 6.14
N ASP A 29 9.28 1.54 6.15
CA ASP A 29 9.56 2.84 5.53
C ASP A 29 9.63 2.72 3.98
N LYS A 30 9.76 3.87 3.30
CA LYS A 30 9.82 3.92 1.83
C LYS A 30 11.02 3.16 1.22
N PHE A 31 12.00 2.81 2.02
CA PHE A 31 13.16 2.04 1.61
C PHE A 31 13.07 0.56 1.99
N GLY A 32 11.92 0.13 2.53
CA GLY A 32 11.68 -1.23 2.94
C GLY A 32 12.21 -1.57 4.34
N PHE A 33 12.68 -0.61 5.11
CA PHE A 33 13.17 -0.84 6.45
C PHE A 33 12.07 -0.95 7.49
N ILE A 34 12.20 -1.92 8.39
CA ILE A 34 11.36 -2.15 9.56
C ILE A 34 12.21 -1.98 10.82
N SER A 35 11.62 -1.47 11.89
CA SER A 35 12.30 -1.40 13.20
C SER A 35 12.68 -2.80 13.69
N VAL A 36 13.96 -2.98 14.04
CA VAL A 36 14.45 -4.25 14.62
C VAL A 36 13.70 -4.62 15.90
N ASN A 37 13.29 -3.64 16.70
CA ASN A 37 12.52 -3.90 17.92
C ASN A 37 11.09 -4.36 17.61
N GLU A 38 10.43 -3.76 16.65
CA GLU A 38 9.09 -4.18 16.22
C GLU A 38 9.12 -5.57 15.59
N LEU A 39 10.11 -5.84 14.74
CA LEU A 39 10.32 -7.18 14.17
C LEU A 39 10.59 -8.22 15.28
N LEU A 40 11.41 -7.89 16.27
CA LEU A 40 11.66 -8.77 17.42
C LEU A 40 10.36 -9.12 18.15
N ASN A 41 9.52 -8.13 18.41
CA ASN A 41 8.24 -8.34 19.10
C ASN A 41 7.33 -9.24 18.26
N ALA A 42 7.20 -8.97 16.95
CA ALA A 42 6.37 -9.77 16.05
C ALA A 42 6.85 -11.24 15.96
N VAL A 43 8.17 -11.46 15.88
CA VAL A 43 8.75 -12.82 15.85
C VAL A 43 8.60 -13.50 17.22
N ALA A 44 8.76 -12.77 18.31
CA ALA A 44 8.59 -13.31 19.66
C ALA A 44 7.13 -13.73 19.93
N GLU A 45 6.16 -12.99 19.44
CA GLU A 45 4.74 -13.32 19.56
C GLU A 45 4.34 -14.55 18.73
N THR A 46 4.93 -14.71 17.55
CA THR A 46 4.52 -15.73 16.57
C THR A 46 5.32 -17.03 16.66
N TYR A 47 6.58 -16.96 17.07
CA TYR A 47 7.50 -18.09 16.96
C TYR A 47 8.20 -18.47 18.27
N ASP A 48 8.95 -17.54 18.87
CA ASP A 48 9.77 -17.85 20.06
C ASP A 48 9.85 -16.65 21.03
N LYS A 49 9.09 -16.71 22.12
CA LYS A 49 9.05 -15.69 23.18
C LYS A 49 10.39 -15.49 23.88
N SER A 50 11.34 -16.42 23.76
CA SER A 50 12.67 -16.33 24.33
C SER A 50 13.69 -15.61 23.44
N LEU A 51 13.28 -15.22 22.21
CA LEU A 51 14.15 -14.54 21.26
C LEU A 51 14.56 -13.17 21.80
N THR A 52 15.86 -12.92 21.86
CA THR A 52 16.41 -11.63 22.30
C THR A 52 16.94 -10.83 21.12
N LYS A 53 16.98 -9.50 21.26
CA LYS A 53 17.55 -8.60 20.24
C LYS A 53 18.97 -9.02 19.83
N LYS A 54 19.79 -9.44 20.81
CA LYS A 54 21.17 -9.91 20.54
C LYS A 54 21.15 -11.12 19.61
N LYS A 55 20.32 -12.14 19.92
CA LYS A 55 20.19 -13.35 19.09
C LYS A 55 19.69 -13.00 17.70
N LEU A 56 18.70 -12.11 17.56
CA LEU A 56 18.19 -11.67 16.27
C LEU A 56 19.26 -10.95 15.43
N LEU A 57 20.03 -10.06 16.03
CA LEU A 57 21.14 -9.37 15.35
C LEU A 57 22.28 -10.34 14.96
N ASP A 58 22.55 -11.35 15.78
CA ASP A 58 23.54 -12.38 15.47
C ASP A 58 23.06 -13.27 14.29
N LEU A 59 21.76 -13.58 14.23
CA LEU A 59 21.17 -14.27 13.06
C LEU A 59 21.31 -13.43 11.78
N PHE A 60 21.06 -12.12 11.83
CA PHE A 60 21.24 -11.24 10.67
C PHE A 60 22.67 -11.26 10.14
N LYS A 61 23.66 -11.30 11.03
CA LYS A 61 25.07 -11.34 10.64
C LYS A 61 25.53 -12.69 10.08
N ASN A 62 25.02 -13.76 10.60
CA ASN A 62 25.53 -15.12 10.32
C ASN A 62 24.65 -15.86 9.32
N THR A 63 23.36 -15.95 9.59
CA THR A 63 22.41 -16.78 8.81
C THR A 63 21.76 -16.01 7.66
N PHE A 64 21.50 -14.71 7.89
CA PHE A 64 20.81 -13.85 6.91
C PHE A 64 21.74 -12.86 6.21
N LYS A 65 23.06 -13.03 6.28
CA LYS A 65 24.08 -12.10 5.82
C LYS A 65 23.80 -11.52 4.43
N ASP A 66 23.34 -12.35 3.51
CA ASP A 66 23.07 -11.95 2.12
C ASP A 66 21.57 -11.76 1.84
N LYS A 67 20.73 -11.92 2.86
CA LYS A 67 19.26 -11.88 2.73
C LYS A 67 18.65 -10.64 3.38
N VAL A 68 19.38 -9.96 4.26
CA VAL A 68 18.93 -8.76 4.96
C VAL A 68 20.03 -7.71 5.00
N GLU A 69 19.59 -6.46 5.03
CA GLU A 69 20.45 -5.29 5.22
C GLU A 69 20.04 -4.59 6.51
N LEU A 70 21.02 -4.26 7.33
CA LEU A 70 20.85 -3.48 8.54
C LEU A 70 21.23 -2.02 8.28
N SER A 71 20.49 -1.08 8.85
CA SER A 71 20.92 0.32 8.92
C SER A 71 22.24 0.44 9.70
N GLU A 72 23.00 1.52 9.46
CA GLU A 72 24.31 1.76 10.10
C GLU A 72 24.22 1.71 11.64
N ASP A 73 23.14 2.26 12.21
CA ASP A 73 22.87 2.25 13.65
C ASP A 73 22.24 0.94 14.17
N LYS A 74 22.01 -0.04 13.28
CA LYS A 74 21.38 -1.35 13.56
C LYS A 74 20.00 -1.25 14.23
N ARG A 75 19.30 -0.16 14.01
CA ARG A 75 17.94 0.04 14.53
C ARG A 75 16.88 -0.45 13.56
N PHE A 76 17.21 -0.51 12.26
CA PHE A 76 16.31 -0.91 11.20
C PHE A 76 16.93 -2.05 10.38
N VAL A 77 16.04 -2.87 9.80
CA VAL A 77 16.41 -4.01 8.94
C VAL A 77 15.46 -4.09 7.76
N ARG A 78 15.97 -4.47 6.61
CA ARG A 78 15.16 -4.81 5.43
C ARG A 78 15.66 -6.10 4.79
N ALA A 79 14.80 -6.76 4.01
CA ALA A 79 15.24 -7.87 3.17
C ALA A 79 15.91 -7.34 1.90
N THR A 80 17.13 -7.79 1.58
CA THR A 80 17.84 -7.38 0.36
C THR A 80 17.09 -7.80 -0.91
N ALA A 81 16.51 -9.01 -0.93
CA ALA A 81 15.76 -9.50 -2.08
C ALA A 81 14.36 -8.89 -2.27
N LEU A 82 13.89 -8.04 -1.34
CA LEU A 82 12.66 -7.28 -1.50
C LEU A 82 12.86 -6.08 -2.43
N HIS A 83 14.02 -5.46 -2.39
CA HIS A 83 14.32 -4.35 -3.30
C HIS A 83 14.39 -4.80 -4.75
N GLU A 84 14.95 -5.97 -5.01
CA GLU A 84 14.94 -6.54 -6.35
C GLU A 84 13.56 -7.11 -6.72
N ARG A 85 12.84 -7.73 -5.79
CA ARG A 85 11.55 -8.39 -6.07
C ARG A 85 10.30 -7.52 -5.94
N GLN A 86 10.29 -6.45 -5.17
CA GLN A 86 9.19 -5.46 -5.29
C GLN A 86 9.32 -4.63 -6.57
N LEU A 87 10.54 -4.46 -7.07
CA LEU A 87 10.78 -3.95 -8.43
C LEU A 87 10.66 -5.05 -9.50
N GLU A 88 10.95 -6.32 -9.20
CA GLU A 88 10.91 -7.43 -10.17
C GLU A 88 9.62 -8.28 -10.15
N VAL A 89 8.91 -8.38 -9.03
CA VAL A 89 7.74 -9.28 -8.86
C VAL A 89 6.41 -8.54 -8.95
N GLY A 90 6.34 -7.40 -9.62
CA GLY A 90 5.06 -6.94 -10.04
C GLY A 90 4.65 -5.51 -9.72
N ILE A 91 5.53 -4.68 -9.19
CA ILE A 91 5.27 -3.24 -9.23
C ILE A 91 5.91 -2.70 -10.52
N LYS A 92 5.25 -2.96 -11.62
CA LYS A 92 5.64 -2.41 -12.91
C LYS A 92 5.30 -0.93 -12.91
N LYS A 93 6.30 -0.08 -13.17
CA LYS A 93 6.05 1.31 -13.46
C LYS A 93 5.29 1.38 -14.77
N GLU A 94 4.03 1.76 -14.70
CA GLU A 94 3.13 1.78 -15.85
C GLU A 94 2.11 2.90 -15.65
N VAL A 95 1.70 3.55 -16.73
CA VAL A 95 0.66 4.57 -16.66
C VAL A 95 -0.70 3.90 -16.83
N PRO A 96 -1.67 4.11 -15.91
CA PRO A 96 -3.02 3.59 -16.06
C PRO A 96 -3.63 4.05 -17.39
N SER A 97 -4.31 3.14 -18.09
CA SER A 97 -4.96 3.46 -19.38
C SER A 97 -6.21 4.35 -19.25
N VAL A 98 -6.77 4.43 -18.03
CA VAL A 98 -7.95 5.27 -17.72
C VAL A 98 -7.53 6.70 -17.43
N MET A 99 -8.44 7.66 -17.61
CA MET A 99 -8.19 9.09 -17.32
C MET A 99 -8.44 9.46 -15.87
N LEU A 100 -9.37 8.79 -15.23
CA LEU A 100 -9.73 9.02 -13.83
C LEU A 100 -9.36 7.81 -12.99
N LEU A 101 -8.87 8.10 -11.79
CA LEU A 101 -8.64 7.12 -10.74
C LEU A 101 -9.43 7.50 -9.50
N TYR A 102 -9.65 6.54 -8.62
CA TYR A 102 -10.53 6.71 -7.46
C TYR A 102 -9.86 6.21 -6.19
N CYS A 103 -10.17 6.88 -5.09
CA CYS A 103 -9.81 6.47 -3.74
C CYS A 103 -10.96 6.85 -2.80
N ALA A 104 -11.37 5.96 -1.92
CA ALA A 104 -12.36 6.26 -0.89
C ALA A 104 -11.64 6.63 0.41
N ILE A 105 -12.14 7.66 1.08
CA ILE A 105 -11.59 8.18 2.34
C ILE A 105 -12.70 8.39 3.38
N ASN A 106 -12.33 8.41 4.65
CA ASN A 106 -13.27 8.82 5.70
C ASN A 106 -13.68 10.28 5.48
N LYS A 107 -14.97 10.60 5.68
CA LYS A 107 -15.49 11.98 5.58
C LYS A 107 -14.77 12.95 6.50
N ASP A 108 -14.33 12.50 7.66
CA ASP A 108 -13.55 13.31 8.60
C ASP A 108 -12.17 13.73 8.05
N SER A 109 -11.68 13.02 7.03
CA SER A 109 -10.40 13.33 6.38
C SER A 109 -10.51 14.33 5.24
N VAL A 110 -11.71 14.73 4.85
CA VAL A 110 -11.96 15.58 3.67
C VAL A 110 -11.24 16.92 3.77
N GLU A 111 -11.33 17.60 4.91
CA GLU A 111 -10.67 18.89 5.12
C GLU A 111 -9.15 18.78 4.99
N LYS A 112 -8.56 17.72 5.57
CA LYS A 112 -7.13 17.42 5.45
C LYS A 112 -6.75 17.17 3.99
N VAL A 113 -7.50 16.31 3.28
CA VAL A 113 -7.20 15.98 1.87
C VAL A 113 -7.37 17.19 0.97
N THR A 114 -8.36 18.06 1.21
CA THR A 114 -8.55 19.30 0.46
C THR A 114 -7.37 20.27 0.64
N SER A 115 -6.74 20.28 1.80
CA SER A 115 -5.62 21.20 2.11
C SER A 115 -4.24 20.64 1.74
N THR A 116 -4.01 19.34 1.94
CA THR A 116 -2.68 18.71 1.80
C THR A 116 -2.59 17.66 0.69
N GLY A 117 -3.72 17.31 0.06
CA GLY A 117 -3.80 16.19 -0.87
C GLY A 117 -3.85 14.82 -0.18
N LEU A 118 -3.74 13.78 -0.98
CA LEU A 118 -3.61 12.41 -0.50
C LEU A 118 -2.14 12.11 -0.27
N VAL A 119 -1.77 11.98 0.99
CA VAL A 119 -0.44 11.56 1.42
C VAL A 119 -0.60 10.29 2.22
N ALA A 120 0.05 9.22 1.80
CA ALA A 120 -0.03 7.96 2.50
C ALA A 120 0.72 8.03 3.84
N ASP A 121 0.11 7.51 4.88
CA ASP A 121 0.81 7.23 6.15
C ASP A 121 1.92 6.19 5.95
N LYS A 122 1.83 5.40 4.88
CA LYS A 122 2.75 4.32 4.48
C LYS A 122 3.03 4.43 2.98
N ASN A 123 4.14 5.00 2.63
CA ASN A 123 4.84 5.02 1.33
C ASN A 123 4.02 5.33 0.05
N PHE A 124 2.80 4.80 -0.12
CA PHE A 124 2.02 4.97 -1.33
C PHE A 124 0.53 5.13 -1.05
N VAL A 125 -0.11 6.00 -1.79
CA VAL A 125 -1.56 6.08 -1.91
C VAL A 125 -2.01 4.99 -2.86
N ARG A 126 -3.01 4.20 -2.45
CA ARG A 126 -3.63 3.18 -3.27
C ARG A 126 -4.81 3.79 -4.01
N VAL A 127 -4.82 3.65 -5.32
CA VAL A 127 -5.87 4.15 -6.20
C VAL A 127 -6.34 3.07 -7.15
N VAL A 128 -7.58 3.15 -7.58
CA VAL A 128 -8.22 2.16 -8.46
C VAL A 128 -8.90 2.80 -9.64
N THR A 129 -9.24 1.99 -10.64
CA THR A 129 -9.84 2.47 -11.90
C THR A 129 -11.35 2.62 -11.86
N THR A 130 -12.02 2.20 -10.78
CA THR A 130 -13.48 2.27 -10.63
C THR A 130 -13.89 2.75 -9.24
N VAL A 131 -15.06 3.36 -9.14
CA VAL A 131 -15.64 3.77 -7.84
C VAL A 131 -15.96 2.55 -6.98
N ASP A 132 -16.50 1.47 -7.59
CA ASP A 132 -16.78 0.21 -6.86
C ASP A 132 -15.50 -0.36 -6.23
N GLY A 133 -14.39 -0.40 -7.01
CA GLY A 133 -13.10 -0.82 -6.48
C GLY A 133 -12.59 0.05 -5.32
N ALA A 134 -12.87 1.36 -5.35
CA ALA A 134 -12.51 2.25 -4.24
C ALA A 134 -13.36 1.94 -2.98
N LEU A 135 -14.61 1.61 -3.15
CA LEU A 135 -15.50 1.21 -2.05
C LEU A 135 -15.10 -0.14 -1.47
N ASP A 136 -14.75 -1.11 -2.33
CA ASP A 136 -14.28 -2.44 -1.91
C ASP A 136 -13.00 -2.33 -1.06
N LEU A 137 -12.05 -1.46 -1.48
CA LEU A 137 -10.82 -1.20 -0.73
C LEU A 137 -11.05 -0.46 0.58
N TYR A 138 -12.06 0.40 0.65
CA TYR A 138 -12.42 1.12 1.87
C TYR A 138 -12.97 0.18 2.95
N GLY A 139 -13.63 -0.88 2.53
CA GLY A 139 -14.24 -1.88 3.40
C GLY A 139 -15.69 -1.55 3.77
N ALA A 140 -16.40 -2.58 4.26
CA ALA A 140 -17.80 -2.49 4.62
C ALA A 140 -17.98 -1.88 6.01
N ASP A 141 -17.80 -0.56 6.12
CA ASP A 141 -18.33 0.19 7.26
C ASP A 141 -19.73 0.72 6.90
N ASP A 142 -20.63 0.81 7.86
CA ASP A 142 -21.99 1.37 7.65
C ASP A 142 -21.97 2.87 7.30
N THR A 143 -20.80 3.49 7.36
CA THR A 143 -20.58 4.90 7.01
C THR A 143 -20.21 5.04 5.55
N LEU A 144 -20.97 5.85 4.81
CA LEU A 144 -20.63 6.21 3.43
C LEU A 144 -19.32 7.02 3.39
N PRO A 145 -18.29 6.59 2.64
CA PRO A 145 -17.05 7.34 2.49
C PRO A 145 -17.22 8.57 1.59
N ALA A 146 -16.25 9.46 1.63
CA ALA A 146 -16.02 10.42 0.56
C ALA A 146 -15.22 9.75 -0.56
N ILE A 147 -15.52 10.08 -1.82
CA ILE A 147 -14.84 9.54 -2.99
C ILE A 147 -13.95 10.62 -3.60
N CYS A 148 -12.66 10.37 -3.60
CA CYS A 148 -11.69 11.17 -4.33
C CYS A 148 -11.66 10.72 -5.79
N VAL A 149 -11.97 11.63 -6.70
CA VAL A 149 -11.84 11.48 -8.15
C VAL A 149 -10.55 12.17 -8.55
N ILE A 150 -9.62 11.42 -9.13
CA ILE A 150 -8.24 11.83 -9.36
C ILE A 150 -7.97 11.94 -10.86
N ASN A 151 -7.49 13.11 -11.29
CA ASN A 151 -7.13 13.35 -12.69
C ASN A 151 -5.74 12.74 -13.01
N ARG A 152 -5.74 11.48 -13.47
CA ARG A 152 -4.52 10.76 -13.84
C ARG A 152 -3.73 11.46 -14.94
N LYS A 153 -4.44 12.03 -15.96
CA LYS A 153 -3.77 12.67 -17.10
C LYS A 153 -2.91 13.87 -16.66
N GLU A 154 -3.44 14.72 -15.81
CA GLU A 154 -2.72 15.87 -15.28
C GLU A 154 -1.56 15.44 -14.38
N LEU A 155 -1.76 14.47 -13.49
CA LEU A 155 -0.67 13.90 -12.67
C LEU A 155 0.46 13.36 -13.53
N THR A 156 0.15 12.59 -14.60
CA THR A 156 1.18 12.08 -15.52
C THR A 156 1.92 13.22 -16.22
N SER A 157 1.21 14.26 -16.65
CA SER A 157 1.81 15.43 -17.29
C SER A 157 2.69 16.23 -16.33
N ALA A 158 2.39 16.21 -15.04
CA ALA A 158 3.20 16.81 -13.97
C ALA A 158 4.38 15.93 -13.52
N GLY A 159 4.53 14.74 -14.10
CA GLY A 159 5.68 13.84 -13.85
C GLY A 159 5.48 12.85 -12.72
N PHE A 160 4.27 12.72 -12.18
CA PHE A 160 3.97 11.69 -11.17
C PHE A 160 4.01 10.29 -11.77
N GLU A 161 4.57 9.36 -11.00
CA GLU A 161 4.77 7.98 -11.41
C GLU A 161 3.72 7.07 -10.78
N PHE A 162 3.22 6.14 -11.60
CA PHE A 162 2.27 5.13 -11.17
C PHE A 162 2.92 3.76 -11.19
N TYR A 163 2.54 2.94 -10.24
CA TYR A 163 3.02 1.57 -10.10
C TYR A 163 1.84 0.62 -10.09
N PHE A 164 1.80 -0.26 -11.07
CA PHE A 164 0.75 -1.25 -11.23
C PHE A 164 0.90 -2.37 -10.20
N ILE A 165 -0.17 -2.69 -9.46
CA ILE A 165 -0.19 -3.80 -8.52
C ILE A 165 -0.88 -5.00 -9.16
N ASP A 166 -2.17 -4.86 -9.48
CA ASP A 166 -3.02 -5.94 -9.96
C ASP A 166 -4.27 -5.36 -10.62
N GLY A 167 -4.72 -6.00 -11.71
CA GLY A 167 -5.98 -5.80 -12.41
C GLY A 167 -6.42 -4.34 -12.58
N TYR A 168 -6.92 -3.72 -11.55
CA TYR A 168 -7.46 -2.36 -11.52
C TYR A 168 -6.84 -1.47 -10.44
N GLU A 169 -5.77 -1.93 -9.77
CA GLU A 169 -5.17 -1.30 -8.61
C GLU A 169 -3.77 -0.74 -8.88
N TRP A 170 -3.53 0.48 -8.41
CA TRP A 170 -2.33 1.25 -8.65
C TRP A 170 -1.84 1.92 -7.37
N LEU A 171 -0.53 2.18 -7.34
CA LEU A 171 0.13 2.97 -6.30
C LEU A 171 0.68 4.26 -6.88
N ILE A 172 0.66 5.31 -6.06
CA ILE A 172 1.30 6.60 -6.31
C ILE A 172 1.84 7.14 -4.98
N GLU A 173 2.99 7.82 -4.98
CA GLU A 173 3.61 8.28 -3.72
C GLU A 173 2.75 9.31 -2.97
N ALA A 174 2.23 10.28 -3.68
CA ALA A 174 1.33 11.30 -3.15
C ALA A 174 0.51 11.91 -4.28
N ILE A 175 -0.64 12.50 -3.95
CA ILE A 175 -1.49 13.22 -4.90
C ILE A 175 -1.79 14.60 -4.35
N PRO A 176 -1.24 15.68 -4.94
CA PRO A 176 -1.55 17.05 -4.55
C PRO A 176 -3.04 17.36 -4.69
N PRO A 177 -3.57 18.29 -3.87
CA PRO A 177 -5.00 18.56 -3.80
C PRO A 177 -5.58 19.10 -5.12
N GLU A 178 -4.80 19.80 -5.92
CA GLU A 178 -5.22 20.36 -7.22
C GLU A 178 -5.60 19.29 -8.26
N TYR A 179 -5.19 18.04 -8.07
CA TYR A 179 -5.54 16.92 -8.96
C TYR A 179 -6.70 16.07 -8.43
N ILE A 180 -7.34 16.49 -7.33
CA ILE A 180 -8.38 15.73 -6.64
C ILE A 180 -9.69 16.52 -6.65
N THR A 181 -10.76 15.89 -7.09
CA THR A 181 -12.13 16.34 -6.84
C THR A 181 -12.77 15.39 -5.84
N ILE A 182 -13.40 15.93 -4.78
CA ILE A 182 -14.01 15.10 -3.74
C ILE A 182 -15.53 15.12 -3.92
N ALA A 183 -16.11 13.94 -4.08
CA ALA A 183 -17.55 13.71 -4.05
C ALA A 183 -17.96 13.24 -2.64
N LEU A 184 -19.05 13.82 -2.12
CA LEU A 184 -19.60 13.55 -0.80
C LEU A 184 -21.00 12.93 -0.93
N PRO A 185 -21.10 11.62 -1.21
CA PRO A 185 -22.41 10.98 -1.30
C PRO A 185 -23.10 11.00 0.08
N GLU A 186 -24.38 11.32 0.10
CA GLU A 186 -25.22 11.31 1.30
C GLU A 186 -26.03 10.01 1.41
N SER A 187 -26.23 9.34 0.27
CA SER A 187 -26.99 8.08 0.18
C SER A 187 -26.30 7.05 -0.71
N LYS A 188 -26.73 5.79 -0.60
CA LYS A 188 -26.28 4.72 -1.51
C LYS A 188 -26.71 4.97 -2.96
N ASP A 189 -27.77 5.73 -3.17
CA ASP A 189 -28.24 6.05 -4.52
C ASP A 189 -27.36 7.13 -5.15
N ASP A 190 -26.87 8.11 -4.37
CA ASP A 190 -25.87 9.09 -4.85
C ASP A 190 -24.59 8.38 -5.30
N VAL A 191 -24.16 7.33 -4.59
CA VAL A 191 -23.02 6.50 -4.99
C VAL A 191 -23.27 5.83 -6.34
N LYS A 192 -24.46 5.26 -6.55
CA LYS A 192 -24.81 4.64 -7.85
C LYS A 192 -24.81 5.66 -8.99
N GLU A 193 -25.33 6.85 -8.71
CA GLU A 193 -25.34 7.95 -9.68
C GLU A 193 -23.92 8.39 -10.03
N LEU A 194 -23.05 8.52 -9.04
CA LEU A 194 -21.63 8.82 -9.23
C LEU A 194 -20.94 7.74 -10.10
N ILE A 195 -21.19 6.45 -9.83
CA ILE A 195 -20.67 5.35 -10.63
C ILE A 195 -21.11 5.47 -12.10
N GLN A 196 -22.38 5.76 -12.33
CA GLN A 196 -22.92 5.92 -13.70
C GLN A 196 -22.27 7.12 -14.40
N GLN A 197 -22.16 8.28 -13.74
CA GLN A 197 -21.52 9.46 -14.29
C GLN A 197 -20.04 9.22 -14.61
N CYS A 198 -19.28 8.62 -13.72
CA CYS A 198 -17.87 8.29 -13.93
C CYS A 198 -17.66 7.27 -15.05
N SER A 199 -18.54 6.27 -15.14
CA SER A 199 -18.50 5.27 -16.23
C SER A 199 -18.80 5.88 -17.59
N ALA A 200 -19.76 6.80 -17.68
CA ALA A 200 -20.08 7.52 -18.90
C ALA A 200 -18.90 8.39 -19.37
N VAL A 201 -18.26 9.15 -18.47
CA VAL A 201 -17.08 9.96 -18.78
C VAL A 201 -15.93 9.07 -19.29
N SER A 202 -15.69 7.93 -18.66
CA SER A 202 -14.65 6.98 -19.09
C SER A 202 -14.91 6.41 -20.50
N HIS A 203 -16.16 6.29 -20.91
CA HIS A 203 -16.52 5.80 -22.25
C HIS A 203 -16.30 6.86 -23.34
N TYR A 204 -16.71 8.11 -23.08
CA TYR A 204 -16.51 9.22 -24.02
C TYR A 204 -15.03 9.51 -24.29
N LEU A 205 -14.16 9.25 -23.34
CA LEU A 205 -12.73 9.55 -23.42
C LEU A 205 -11.91 8.42 -24.07
N LYS A 206 -12.50 7.23 -24.33
CA LYS A 206 -11.88 6.16 -25.12
C LYS A 206 -12.05 6.35 -26.63
N GLU A 207 -12.98 7.21 -27.06
CA GLU A 207 -13.31 7.46 -28.47
C GLU A 207 -12.67 8.75 -29.01
N ALA A 208 -11.98 9.52 -28.18
CA ALA A 208 -11.25 10.74 -28.53
C ALA A 208 -9.73 10.54 -28.49
#